data_4e4e34b684bcf9e49599c1b42de8edfe
#
_entry.id   4e4e34b684bcf9e49599c1b42de8edfe
#
_cell.length_a   1.000
_cell.length_b   1.000
_cell.length_c   1.000
_cell.angle_alpha   90.00
_cell.angle_beta   90.00
_cell.angle_gamma   90.00
#
_symmetry.space_group_name_H-M   'P 1'
#
loop_
_entity.id
_entity.type
_entity.pdbx_description
1 polymer ?
#
loop_
_entity_poly.entity_id
_entity_poly.type
_entity_poly.pdbx_seq_one_letter_code
_entity_poly.pdbx_strand_id
1 'polypeptide(L)'
;MKKNLLILVTSTILLSMGVGLTYGGPIKIGICQIVEHPALDAVRNGVIESLSDAGYKEGSDVIYLIANAQGDMGTALSIAQNFKAQNVDLVVAIATPTAQATAEVFRGSATPIVFSAVTDPIATGLVLSADDPSGNGNITGVSDLIDVASDLRLLKELDSSIKRIGMVYNPGEANSNRLTEIAVAKAGEMGLSIVKAMADSTANVSIAAQSLIGRVDAIYVTTDNTVVSAIDAVVAAAEEAGILYLQADPTSLKFGPTIATGFDYYQQGILTGNVVAEILTGKKPNEIPVTYQSGAQVHLNLDAADKIGFVFPQSVIEKAASILYGGIVWEREETE
;
A
#
# COMPACT_ATOMS: atom_id res chain seq x y z
N MET A 1 -57.16 24.97 53.77
CA MET A 1 -57.34 24.12 52.55
C MET A 1 -56.24 24.41 51.61
N LYS A 2 -55.16 23.59 51.61
CA LYS A 2 -54.01 23.69 50.69
C LYS A 2 -54.16 22.55 49.67
N LYS A 3 -54.36 22.89 48.40
CA LYS A 3 -54.39 21.92 47.29
C LYS A 3 -52.95 21.64 46.84
N ASN A 4 -52.46 20.41 47.02
CA ASN A 4 -51.22 19.95 46.46
C ASN A 4 -51.43 19.60 45.00
N LEU A 5 -50.72 20.27 44.08
CA LEU A 5 -50.66 19.96 42.65
C LEU A 5 -49.48 19.00 42.41
N LEU A 6 -49.81 17.76 42.09
CA LEU A 6 -48.86 16.72 41.73
C LEU A 6 -48.52 16.87 40.23
N ILE A 7 -47.32 17.33 39.91
CA ILE A 7 -46.81 17.38 38.52
C ILE A 7 -46.21 16.04 38.20
N LEU A 8 -46.84 15.30 37.29
CA LEU A 8 -46.34 14.04 36.73
C LEU A 8 -45.43 14.38 35.56
N VAL A 9 -44.11 14.23 35.76
CA VAL A 9 -43.12 14.35 34.70
C VAL A 9 -42.99 13.00 33.98
N THR A 10 -43.63 12.87 32.83
CA THR A 10 -43.46 11.72 31.95
C THR A 10 -42.18 11.92 31.14
N SER A 11 -41.08 11.24 31.55
CA SER A 11 -39.87 11.12 30.75
C SER A 11 -40.13 10.22 29.54
N THR A 12 -40.22 10.83 28.36
CA THR A 12 -40.26 10.10 27.08
C THR A 12 -38.83 9.75 26.71
N ILE A 13 -38.43 8.49 26.93
CA ILE A 13 -37.17 7.95 26.42
C ILE A 13 -37.38 7.73 24.91
N LEU A 14 -36.82 8.61 24.08
CA LEU A 14 -36.66 8.34 22.65
C LEU A 14 -35.61 7.26 22.49
N LEU A 15 -36.05 6.02 22.31
CA LEU A 15 -35.20 4.93 21.85
C LEU A 15 -34.98 5.15 20.35
N SER A 16 -33.82 5.69 19.98
CA SER A 16 -33.37 5.75 18.57
C SER A 16 -33.10 4.33 18.11
N MET A 17 -34.13 3.68 17.56
CA MET A 17 -33.92 2.46 16.76
C MET A 17 -33.14 2.86 15.51
N GLY A 18 -31.84 2.65 15.52
CA GLY A 18 -31.06 2.57 14.30
C GLY A 18 -31.65 1.45 13.44
N VAL A 19 -32.16 1.81 12.27
CA VAL A 19 -32.58 0.82 11.26
C VAL A 19 -31.28 0.22 10.72
N GLY A 20 -30.75 -0.77 11.43
CA GLY A 20 -29.73 -1.66 10.87
C GLY A 20 -30.38 -2.41 9.72
N LEU A 21 -29.84 -2.29 8.53
CA LEU A 21 -30.13 -3.19 7.42
C LEU A 21 -29.81 -4.61 7.91
N THR A 22 -30.83 -5.39 8.25
CA THR A 22 -30.67 -6.81 8.56
C THR A 22 -30.37 -7.53 7.26
N TYR A 23 -29.09 -7.69 6.92
CA TYR A 23 -28.67 -8.68 5.95
C TYR A 23 -29.14 -10.05 6.46
N GLY A 24 -29.78 -10.83 5.59
CA GLY A 24 -30.33 -12.15 5.95
C GLY A 24 -29.26 -13.22 6.25
N GLY A 25 -28.02 -12.85 6.48
CA GLY A 25 -26.85 -13.67 6.79
C GLY A 25 -25.60 -12.82 6.91
N PRO A 26 -24.43 -13.41 7.25
CA PRO A 26 -23.17 -12.66 7.35
C PRO A 26 -22.77 -12.06 6.00
N ILE A 27 -22.23 -10.84 6.05
CA ILE A 27 -21.72 -10.10 4.88
C ILE A 27 -20.49 -10.83 4.34
N LYS A 28 -20.46 -11.12 3.05
CA LYS A 28 -19.30 -11.76 2.39
C LYS A 28 -18.39 -10.70 1.81
N ILE A 29 -17.16 -10.62 2.31
CA ILE A 29 -16.13 -9.70 1.80
C ILE A 29 -15.04 -10.53 1.12
N GLY A 30 -14.86 -10.32 -0.20
CA GLY A 30 -13.72 -10.86 -0.93
C GLY A 30 -12.49 -10.00 -0.68
N ILE A 31 -11.38 -10.59 -0.24
CA ILE A 31 -10.08 -9.89 -0.10
C ILE A 31 -9.08 -10.57 -1.02
N CYS A 32 -8.60 -9.84 -2.04
CA CYS A 32 -7.61 -10.34 -2.97
C CYS A 32 -6.34 -9.49 -2.92
N GLN A 33 -5.18 -10.13 -2.72
CA GLN A 33 -3.87 -9.50 -2.88
C GLN A 33 -3.08 -10.12 -4.03
N ILE A 34 -2.24 -9.33 -4.70
CA ILE A 34 -1.49 -9.80 -5.88
C ILE A 34 -0.44 -10.83 -5.51
N VAL A 35 0.23 -10.66 -4.39
CA VAL A 35 1.28 -11.55 -3.89
C VAL A 35 1.33 -11.47 -2.37
N GLU A 36 1.92 -12.46 -1.73
CA GLU A 36 2.18 -12.47 -0.30
C GLU A 36 3.54 -11.82 -0.03
N HIS A 37 3.53 -10.68 0.63
CA HIS A 37 4.70 -10.05 1.22
C HIS A 37 4.29 -9.12 2.37
N PRO A 38 5.20 -8.77 3.30
CA PRO A 38 4.84 -8.11 4.56
C PRO A 38 3.97 -6.87 4.44
N ALA A 39 4.20 -6.01 3.44
CA ALA A 39 3.40 -4.80 3.25
C ALA A 39 1.94 -5.11 2.94
N LEU A 40 1.68 -6.00 1.97
CA LEU A 40 0.31 -6.35 1.58
C LEU A 40 -0.40 -7.17 2.65
N ASP A 41 0.34 -8.01 3.40
CA ASP A 41 -0.20 -8.73 4.55
C ASP A 41 -0.59 -7.76 5.68
N ALA A 42 0.23 -6.73 5.92
CA ALA A 42 -0.09 -5.67 6.88
C ALA A 42 -1.37 -4.91 6.48
N VAL A 43 -1.52 -4.56 5.20
CA VAL A 43 -2.78 -3.96 4.68
C VAL A 43 -3.98 -4.85 4.97
N ARG A 44 -3.91 -6.14 4.58
CA ARG A 44 -5.00 -7.10 4.83
C ARG A 44 -5.37 -7.18 6.30
N ASN A 45 -4.37 -7.30 7.16
CA ASN A 45 -4.57 -7.43 8.60
C ASN A 45 -5.20 -6.15 9.19
N GLY A 46 -4.73 -4.97 8.78
CA GLY A 46 -5.31 -3.69 9.17
C GLY A 46 -6.78 -3.54 8.74
N VAL A 47 -7.14 -3.99 7.53
CA VAL A 47 -8.54 -4.01 7.07
C VAL A 47 -9.42 -4.87 8.00
N ILE A 48 -8.96 -6.09 8.31
CA ILE A 48 -9.71 -7.03 9.16
C ILE A 48 -9.87 -6.48 10.57
N GLU A 49 -8.80 -5.91 11.14
CA GLU A 49 -8.84 -5.32 12.48
C GLU A 49 -9.76 -4.10 12.54
N SER A 50 -9.64 -3.16 11.60
CA SER A 50 -10.52 -1.99 11.52
C SER A 50 -12.00 -2.38 11.46
N LEU A 51 -12.35 -3.41 10.70
CA LEU A 51 -13.73 -3.91 10.65
C LEU A 51 -14.16 -4.58 11.96
N SER A 52 -13.26 -5.31 12.61
CA SER A 52 -13.52 -5.89 13.94
C SER A 52 -13.79 -4.80 14.98
N ASP A 53 -12.99 -3.72 14.99
CA ASP A 53 -13.16 -2.57 15.88
C ASP A 53 -14.44 -1.78 15.58
N ALA A 54 -14.85 -1.74 14.31
CA ALA A 54 -16.15 -1.20 13.90
C ALA A 54 -17.35 -2.09 14.27
N GLY A 55 -17.11 -3.27 14.89
CA GLY A 55 -18.14 -4.17 15.40
C GLY A 55 -18.53 -5.31 14.44
N TYR A 56 -17.86 -5.47 13.29
CA TYR A 56 -18.08 -6.55 12.34
C TYR A 56 -17.26 -7.78 12.71
N LYS A 57 -17.84 -8.72 13.46
CA LYS A 57 -17.14 -9.92 13.95
C LYS A 57 -17.13 -11.01 12.89
N GLU A 58 -15.95 -11.56 12.61
CA GLU A 58 -15.79 -12.68 11.69
C GLU A 58 -16.58 -13.91 12.16
N GLY A 59 -17.23 -14.58 11.23
CA GLY A 59 -18.06 -15.77 11.46
C GLY A 59 -19.50 -15.48 11.89
N SER A 60 -19.81 -14.28 12.43
CA SER A 60 -21.17 -13.87 12.78
C SER A 60 -21.72 -12.77 11.89
N ASP A 61 -20.98 -11.67 11.75
CA ASP A 61 -21.42 -10.48 11.01
C ASP A 61 -20.77 -10.43 9.61
N VAL A 62 -19.57 -10.95 9.48
CA VAL A 62 -18.79 -10.96 8.24
C VAL A 62 -18.10 -12.31 8.01
N ILE A 63 -17.97 -12.69 6.74
CA ILE A 63 -17.14 -13.82 6.27
C ILE A 63 -16.14 -13.27 5.27
N TYR A 64 -14.85 -13.49 5.51
CA TYR A 64 -13.79 -13.12 4.60
C TYR A 64 -13.47 -14.27 3.64
N LEU A 65 -13.49 -13.98 2.34
CA LEU A 65 -13.00 -14.87 1.28
C LEU A 65 -11.63 -14.33 0.85
N ILE A 66 -10.57 -14.83 1.49
CA ILE A 66 -9.21 -14.35 1.27
C ILE A 66 -8.54 -15.16 0.17
N ALA A 67 -7.93 -14.49 -0.81
CA ALA A 67 -7.22 -15.11 -1.91
C ALA A 67 -5.96 -14.33 -2.30
N ASN A 68 -4.97 -15.07 -2.81
CA ASN A 68 -3.68 -14.55 -3.26
C ASN A 68 -3.44 -14.96 -4.71
N ALA A 69 -3.11 -13.98 -5.56
CA ALA A 69 -2.90 -14.21 -7.00
C ALA A 69 -1.48 -14.69 -7.35
N GLN A 70 -0.57 -14.77 -6.37
CA GLN A 70 0.80 -15.27 -6.54
C GLN A 70 1.60 -14.55 -7.65
N GLY A 71 1.36 -13.24 -7.81
CA GLY A 71 2.01 -12.41 -8.83
C GLY A 71 1.45 -12.58 -10.24
N ASP A 72 0.38 -13.36 -10.44
CA ASP A 72 -0.17 -13.67 -11.76
C ASP A 72 -1.51 -12.97 -12.02
N MET A 73 -1.57 -12.17 -13.09
CA MET A 73 -2.77 -11.44 -13.49
C MET A 73 -3.93 -12.35 -13.90
N GLY A 74 -3.65 -13.49 -14.53
CA GLY A 74 -4.68 -14.46 -14.89
C GLY A 74 -5.33 -15.08 -13.67
N THR A 75 -4.52 -15.37 -12.65
CA THR A 75 -4.99 -15.82 -11.34
C THR A 75 -5.80 -14.73 -10.64
N ALA A 76 -5.37 -13.46 -10.67
CA ALA A 76 -6.13 -12.34 -10.12
C ALA A 76 -7.52 -12.20 -10.77
N LEU A 77 -7.60 -12.32 -12.10
CA LEU A 77 -8.88 -12.34 -12.82
C LEU A 77 -9.76 -13.54 -12.41
N SER A 78 -9.17 -14.72 -12.27
CA SER A 78 -9.88 -15.93 -11.85
C SER A 78 -10.44 -15.80 -10.43
N ILE A 79 -9.68 -15.20 -9.51
CA ILE A 79 -10.13 -14.90 -8.15
C ILE A 79 -11.31 -13.93 -8.17
N ALA A 80 -11.22 -12.85 -8.92
CA ALA A 80 -12.32 -11.87 -9.06
C ALA A 80 -13.60 -12.53 -9.64
N GLN A 81 -13.46 -13.39 -10.64
CA GLN A 81 -14.57 -14.18 -11.20
C GLN A 81 -15.18 -15.12 -10.15
N ASN A 82 -14.36 -15.76 -9.34
CA ASN A 82 -14.82 -16.63 -8.25
C ASN A 82 -15.58 -15.83 -7.19
N PHE A 83 -15.10 -14.66 -6.79
CA PHE A 83 -15.83 -13.76 -5.88
C PHE A 83 -17.20 -13.38 -6.44
N LYS A 84 -17.26 -13.03 -7.72
CA LYS A 84 -18.52 -12.72 -8.41
C LYS A 84 -19.48 -13.91 -8.41
N ALA A 85 -18.99 -15.12 -8.68
CA ALA A 85 -19.78 -16.35 -8.66
C ALA A 85 -20.30 -16.71 -7.25
N GLN A 86 -19.53 -16.38 -6.21
CA GLN A 86 -19.93 -16.58 -4.82
C GLN A 86 -20.84 -15.48 -4.28
N ASN A 87 -21.20 -14.47 -5.10
CA ASN A 87 -22.03 -13.32 -4.74
C ASN A 87 -21.49 -12.62 -3.48
N VAL A 88 -20.21 -12.20 -3.51
CA VAL A 88 -19.68 -11.38 -2.43
C VAL A 88 -20.40 -10.03 -2.40
N ASP A 89 -20.58 -9.49 -1.21
CA ASP A 89 -21.27 -8.21 -0.99
C ASP A 89 -20.34 -7.01 -1.23
N LEU A 90 -19.02 -7.21 -1.07
CA LEU A 90 -17.97 -6.20 -1.28
C LEU A 90 -16.64 -6.90 -1.62
N VAL A 91 -15.78 -6.22 -2.40
CA VAL A 91 -14.41 -6.69 -2.66
C VAL A 91 -13.41 -5.66 -2.17
N VAL A 92 -12.41 -6.11 -1.39
CA VAL A 92 -11.18 -5.38 -1.09
C VAL A 92 -10.08 -5.90 -2.01
N ALA A 93 -9.55 -5.03 -2.87
CA ALA A 93 -8.52 -5.37 -3.83
C ALA A 93 -7.19 -4.71 -3.43
N ILE A 94 -6.22 -5.52 -3.01
CA ILE A 94 -4.93 -5.05 -2.48
C ILE A 94 -3.87 -5.12 -3.57
N ALA A 95 -3.28 -3.99 -3.89
CA ALA A 95 -2.35 -3.66 -4.96
C ALA A 95 -3.03 -3.39 -6.32
N THR A 96 -2.35 -2.60 -7.16
CA THR A 96 -2.86 -2.15 -8.47
C THR A 96 -3.31 -3.29 -9.37
N PRO A 97 -2.55 -4.40 -9.55
CA PRO A 97 -2.97 -5.46 -10.47
C PRO A 97 -4.29 -6.13 -10.07
N THR A 98 -4.49 -6.42 -8.77
CA THR A 98 -5.75 -7.02 -8.30
C THR A 98 -6.92 -6.03 -8.39
N ALA A 99 -6.68 -4.74 -8.16
CA ALA A 99 -7.70 -3.71 -8.32
C ALA A 99 -8.16 -3.62 -9.78
N GLN A 100 -7.23 -3.66 -10.74
CA GLN A 100 -7.56 -3.68 -12.17
C GLN A 100 -8.34 -4.94 -12.57
N ALA A 101 -7.90 -6.13 -12.12
CA ALA A 101 -8.58 -7.39 -12.37
C ALA A 101 -10.02 -7.40 -11.79
N THR A 102 -10.17 -6.90 -10.57
CA THR A 102 -11.47 -6.80 -9.91
C THR A 102 -12.39 -5.81 -10.62
N ALA A 103 -11.89 -4.62 -10.95
CA ALA A 103 -12.65 -3.61 -11.68
C ALA A 103 -13.14 -4.11 -13.04
N GLU A 104 -12.32 -4.88 -13.76
CA GLU A 104 -12.70 -5.49 -15.05
C GLU A 104 -13.87 -6.48 -14.88
N VAL A 105 -13.76 -7.40 -13.92
CA VAL A 105 -14.77 -8.45 -13.67
C VAL A 105 -16.08 -7.88 -13.13
N PHE A 106 -16.02 -6.87 -12.28
CA PHE A 106 -17.19 -6.24 -11.64
C PHE A 106 -17.70 -5.01 -12.40
N ARG A 107 -17.20 -4.74 -13.60
CA ARG A 107 -17.67 -3.65 -14.45
C ARG A 107 -19.18 -3.71 -14.64
N GLY A 108 -19.87 -2.59 -14.33
CA GLY A 108 -21.32 -2.49 -14.40
C GLY A 108 -22.07 -3.27 -13.30
N SER A 109 -21.39 -3.85 -12.34
CA SER A 109 -21.99 -4.45 -11.14
C SER A 109 -22.29 -3.36 -10.11
N ALA A 110 -23.25 -3.63 -9.22
CA ALA A 110 -23.53 -2.81 -8.05
C ALA A 110 -22.60 -3.17 -6.85
N THR A 111 -21.88 -4.27 -6.93
CA THR A 111 -20.99 -4.72 -5.85
C THR A 111 -19.86 -3.69 -5.63
N PRO A 112 -19.71 -3.13 -4.43
CA PRO A 112 -18.66 -2.18 -4.11
C PRO A 112 -17.27 -2.80 -4.23
N ILE A 113 -16.32 -2.00 -4.72
CA ILE A 113 -14.88 -2.32 -4.73
C ILE A 113 -14.16 -1.26 -3.92
N VAL A 114 -13.38 -1.69 -2.94
CA VAL A 114 -12.45 -0.83 -2.20
C VAL A 114 -11.03 -1.29 -2.50
N PHE A 115 -10.27 -0.47 -3.21
CA PHE A 115 -8.86 -0.77 -3.44
C PHE A 115 -7.99 -0.27 -2.27
N SER A 116 -6.85 -0.91 -2.08
CA SER A 116 -5.80 -0.50 -1.15
C SER A 116 -4.44 -0.71 -1.78
N ALA A 117 -3.45 0.10 -1.40
CA ALA A 117 -2.10 0.05 -1.98
C ALA A 117 -2.13 0.14 -3.52
N VAL A 118 -2.91 1.08 -4.03
CA VAL A 118 -2.97 1.41 -5.45
C VAL A 118 -2.26 2.74 -5.66
N THR A 119 -1.18 2.70 -6.43
CA THR A 119 -0.28 3.84 -6.61
C THR A 119 -0.94 5.05 -7.26
N ASP A 120 -1.50 4.88 -8.45
CA ASP A 120 -2.16 5.98 -9.20
C ASP A 120 -3.49 5.48 -9.77
N PRO A 121 -4.58 5.58 -8.99
CA PRO A 121 -5.87 5.05 -9.39
C PRO A 121 -6.49 5.79 -10.58
N ILE A 122 -6.09 7.04 -10.84
CA ILE A 122 -6.53 7.81 -12.00
C ILE A 122 -5.78 7.34 -13.26
N ALA A 123 -4.46 7.28 -13.20
CA ALA A 123 -3.65 6.85 -14.35
C ALA A 123 -3.95 5.39 -14.77
N THR A 124 -4.32 4.54 -13.82
CA THR A 124 -4.73 3.14 -14.08
C THR A 124 -6.18 3.00 -14.53
N GLY A 125 -6.95 4.10 -14.60
CA GLY A 125 -8.34 4.09 -15.03
C GLY A 125 -9.33 3.44 -14.06
N LEU A 126 -8.94 3.26 -12.81
CA LEU A 126 -9.82 2.73 -11.77
C LEU A 126 -10.86 3.75 -11.34
N VAL A 127 -10.47 5.01 -11.26
CA VAL A 127 -11.34 6.14 -10.94
C VAL A 127 -11.14 7.27 -11.96
N LEU A 128 -12.17 8.10 -12.14
CA LEU A 128 -12.09 9.28 -13.01
C LEU A 128 -11.49 10.48 -12.29
N SER A 129 -11.74 10.59 -10.98
CA SER A 129 -11.24 11.64 -10.11
C SER A 129 -11.01 11.09 -8.71
N ALA A 130 -10.02 11.64 -8.00
CA ALA A 130 -9.76 11.32 -6.61
C ALA A 130 -10.61 12.16 -5.65
N ASP A 131 -10.71 13.46 -5.93
CA ASP A 131 -11.40 14.43 -5.06
C ASP A 131 -12.91 14.49 -5.30
N ASP A 132 -13.35 14.20 -6.54
CA ASP A 132 -14.76 14.09 -6.90
C ASP A 132 -15.10 12.65 -7.31
N PRO A 133 -15.57 11.81 -6.38
CA PRO A 133 -15.87 10.41 -6.66
C PRO A 133 -17.18 10.20 -7.41
N SER A 134 -17.97 11.24 -7.71
CA SER A 134 -19.31 11.12 -8.29
C SER A 134 -19.36 10.34 -9.62
N GLY A 135 -18.26 10.35 -10.38
CA GLY A 135 -18.09 9.60 -11.64
C GLY A 135 -17.44 8.23 -11.49
N ASN A 136 -17.00 7.85 -10.30
CA ASN A 136 -16.19 6.64 -10.09
C ASN A 136 -16.99 5.31 -10.05
N GLY A 137 -18.32 5.38 -10.20
CA GLY A 137 -19.17 4.17 -10.24
C GLY A 137 -19.19 3.44 -8.89
N ASN A 138 -18.76 2.17 -8.89
CA ASN A 138 -18.79 1.30 -7.70
C ASN A 138 -17.41 1.11 -7.05
N ILE A 139 -16.44 1.99 -7.31
CA ILE A 139 -15.06 1.83 -6.85
C ILE A 139 -14.52 3.09 -6.16
N THR A 140 -13.85 2.90 -5.04
CA THR A 140 -13.05 3.88 -4.29
C THR A 140 -11.95 3.18 -3.52
N GLY A 141 -11.14 3.88 -2.72
CA GLY A 141 -10.15 3.24 -1.87
C GLY A 141 -9.03 4.16 -1.39
N VAL A 142 -7.91 3.54 -1.04
CA VAL A 142 -6.73 4.20 -0.45
C VAL A 142 -5.51 4.00 -1.36
N SER A 143 -4.92 5.12 -1.77
CA SER A 143 -3.71 5.17 -2.60
C SER A 143 -2.45 5.24 -1.73
N ASP A 144 -1.39 4.59 -2.19
CA ASP A 144 -0.03 4.63 -1.63
C ASP A 144 0.95 5.37 -2.53
N LEU A 145 0.50 6.36 -3.29
CA LEU A 145 1.37 7.13 -4.18
C LEU A 145 2.50 7.79 -3.40
N ILE A 146 3.73 7.33 -3.66
CA ILE A 146 4.95 7.83 -3.03
C ILE A 146 5.47 9.12 -3.67
N ASP A 147 6.22 9.93 -2.91
CA ASP A 147 6.98 11.07 -3.45
C ASP A 147 8.36 10.62 -3.95
N VAL A 148 8.39 10.11 -5.17
CA VAL A 148 9.63 9.69 -5.86
C VAL A 148 10.70 10.80 -5.87
N ALA A 149 10.28 12.06 -5.96
CA ALA A 149 11.23 13.18 -5.95
C ALA A 149 11.93 13.33 -4.60
N SER A 150 11.24 13.05 -3.50
CA SER A 150 11.84 13.00 -2.15
C SER A 150 12.87 11.90 -2.02
N ASP A 151 12.57 10.70 -2.51
CA ASP A 151 13.49 9.55 -2.48
C ASP A 151 14.78 9.84 -3.28
N LEU A 152 14.63 10.42 -4.48
CA LEU A 152 15.79 10.83 -5.29
C LEU A 152 16.61 11.93 -4.63
N ARG A 153 15.97 12.90 -3.94
CA ARG A 153 16.69 13.91 -3.15
C ARG A 153 17.44 13.30 -1.98
N LEU A 154 16.83 12.33 -1.29
CA LEU A 154 17.46 11.62 -0.17
C LEU A 154 18.73 10.89 -0.62
N LEU A 155 18.68 10.15 -1.73
CA LEU A 155 19.87 9.49 -2.28
C LEU A 155 21.00 10.51 -2.56
N LYS A 156 20.66 11.68 -3.11
CA LYS A 156 21.63 12.73 -3.40
C LYS A 156 22.13 13.45 -2.15
N GLU A 157 21.31 13.56 -1.09
CA GLU A 157 21.72 14.10 0.22
C GLU A 157 22.70 13.14 0.90
N LEU A 158 22.49 11.84 0.79
CA LEU A 158 23.36 10.80 1.34
C LEU A 158 24.72 10.75 0.66
N ASP A 159 24.75 10.85 -0.67
CA ASP A 159 25.98 10.92 -1.44
C ASP A 159 25.81 11.83 -2.67
N SER A 160 26.38 13.02 -2.61
CA SER A 160 26.32 14.02 -3.70
C SER A 160 27.02 13.57 -4.99
N SER A 161 27.82 12.52 -4.94
CA SER A 161 28.49 11.92 -6.11
C SER A 161 27.55 11.06 -6.96
N ILE A 162 26.41 10.63 -6.43
CA ILE A 162 25.39 9.85 -7.15
C ILE A 162 24.89 10.64 -8.36
N LYS A 163 24.97 10.03 -9.54
CA LYS A 163 24.47 10.57 -10.80
C LYS A 163 23.61 9.57 -11.58
N ARG A 164 23.88 8.28 -11.43
CA ARG A 164 23.20 7.18 -12.14
C ARG A 164 22.52 6.30 -11.12
N ILE A 165 21.21 6.24 -11.18
CA ILE A 165 20.38 5.41 -10.28
C ILE A 165 19.82 4.24 -11.08
N GLY A 166 20.07 3.03 -10.63
CA GLY A 166 19.53 1.80 -11.20
C GLY A 166 18.11 1.57 -10.69
N MET A 167 17.19 1.23 -11.58
CA MET A 167 15.85 0.78 -11.20
C MET A 167 15.58 -0.59 -11.81
N VAL A 168 15.35 -1.57 -10.93
CA VAL A 168 14.77 -2.87 -11.32
C VAL A 168 13.26 -2.72 -11.25
N TYR A 169 12.55 -3.08 -12.33
CA TYR A 169 11.12 -2.88 -12.39
C TYR A 169 10.41 -3.90 -13.28
N ASN A 170 9.15 -4.20 -12.97
CA ASN A 170 8.30 -5.04 -13.81
C ASN A 170 7.46 -4.17 -14.78
N PRO A 171 7.72 -4.22 -16.10
CA PRO A 171 6.94 -3.48 -17.07
C PRO A 171 5.49 -3.98 -17.22
N GLY A 172 5.16 -5.16 -16.69
CA GLY A 172 3.80 -5.71 -16.66
C GLY A 172 2.91 -5.13 -15.55
N GLU A 173 3.49 -4.44 -14.57
CA GLU A 173 2.75 -3.78 -13.50
C GLU A 173 2.56 -2.28 -13.78
N ALA A 174 1.30 -1.82 -13.83
CA ALA A 174 0.98 -0.42 -14.13
C ALA A 174 1.54 0.57 -13.08
N ASN A 175 1.52 0.20 -11.78
CA ASN A 175 2.15 0.94 -10.68
C ASN A 175 3.66 1.12 -10.92
N SER A 176 4.35 0.04 -11.23
CA SER A 176 5.80 0.03 -11.46
C SER A 176 6.21 0.88 -12.67
N ASN A 177 5.49 0.75 -13.79
CA ASN A 177 5.68 1.61 -14.96
C ASN A 177 5.49 3.09 -14.61
N ARG A 178 4.39 3.42 -13.92
CA ARG A 178 4.05 4.79 -13.55
C ARG A 178 5.13 5.44 -12.69
N LEU A 179 5.58 4.73 -11.64
CA LEU A 179 6.64 5.25 -10.77
C LEU A 179 7.99 5.35 -11.47
N THR A 180 8.30 4.42 -12.37
CA THR A 180 9.50 4.48 -13.21
C THR A 180 9.48 5.70 -14.15
N GLU A 181 8.34 6.03 -14.76
CA GLU A 181 8.17 7.24 -15.58
C GLU A 181 8.38 8.50 -14.76
N ILE A 182 7.76 8.57 -13.57
CA ILE A 182 7.95 9.70 -12.64
C ILE A 182 9.43 9.82 -12.24
N ALA A 183 10.10 8.70 -11.92
CA ALA A 183 11.50 8.69 -11.55
C ALA A 183 12.41 9.21 -12.67
N VAL A 184 12.18 8.78 -13.91
CA VAL A 184 12.93 9.28 -15.08
C VAL A 184 12.77 10.80 -15.24
N ALA A 185 11.54 11.29 -15.15
CA ALA A 185 11.26 12.72 -15.27
C ALA A 185 11.92 13.53 -14.15
N LYS A 186 11.73 13.11 -12.89
CA LYS A 186 12.27 13.80 -11.71
C LYS A 186 13.79 13.73 -11.61
N ALA A 187 14.39 12.59 -11.97
CA ALA A 187 15.85 12.47 -12.04
C ALA A 187 16.45 13.48 -13.04
N GLY A 188 15.85 13.62 -14.24
CA GLY A 188 16.29 14.58 -15.23
C GLY A 188 16.27 16.03 -14.72
N GLU A 189 15.25 16.44 -13.96
CA GLU A 189 15.13 17.75 -13.32
C GLU A 189 16.27 18.00 -12.30
N MET A 190 16.80 16.92 -11.68
CA MET A 190 17.85 16.97 -10.65
C MET A 190 19.27 16.73 -11.19
N GLY A 191 19.45 16.60 -12.51
CA GLY A 191 20.73 16.23 -13.12
C GLY A 191 21.18 14.80 -12.82
N LEU A 192 20.22 13.92 -12.51
CA LEU A 192 20.41 12.49 -12.33
C LEU A 192 19.94 11.73 -13.58
N SER A 193 20.34 10.50 -13.74
CA SER A 193 19.86 9.60 -14.79
C SER A 193 19.40 8.27 -14.21
N ILE A 194 18.31 7.73 -14.78
CA ILE A 194 17.79 6.42 -14.43
C ILE A 194 18.29 5.38 -15.44
N VAL A 195 18.92 4.32 -14.95
CA VAL A 195 19.27 3.13 -15.71
C VAL A 195 18.26 2.03 -15.39
N LYS A 196 17.41 1.72 -16.35
CA LYS A 196 16.32 0.75 -16.16
C LYS A 196 16.80 -0.68 -16.42
N ALA A 197 16.42 -1.61 -15.54
CA ALA A 197 16.59 -3.04 -15.69
C ALA A 197 15.23 -3.73 -15.52
N MET A 198 14.72 -4.37 -16.59
CA MET A 198 13.40 -4.98 -16.61
C MET A 198 13.42 -6.39 -16.03
N ALA A 199 12.45 -6.70 -15.19
CA ALA A 199 12.19 -8.03 -14.64
C ALA A 199 10.69 -8.30 -14.74
N ASP A 200 10.24 -9.07 -15.70
CA ASP A 200 8.83 -9.42 -15.93
C ASP A 200 8.31 -10.54 -15.01
N SER A 201 9.19 -11.10 -14.21
CA SER A 201 8.90 -12.15 -13.23
C SER A 201 9.94 -12.14 -12.11
N THR A 202 9.62 -12.72 -10.96
CA THR A 202 10.55 -12.87 -9.82
C THR A 202 11.83 -13.62 -10.21
N ALA A 203 11.74 -14.59 -11.12
CA ALA A 203 12.90 -15.34 -11.61
C ALA A 203 13.92 -14.47 -12.37
N ASN A 204 13.48 -13.36 -12.98
CA ASN A 204 14.32 -12.47 -13.77
C ASN A 204 14.90 -11.30 -12.97
N VAL A 205 14.47 -11.10 -11.70
CA VAL A 205 14.95 -10.00 -10.85
C VAL A 205 16.46 -10.08 -10.63
N SER A 206 17.00 -11.28 -10.39
CA SER A 206 18.44 -11.45 -10.16
C SER A 206 19.28 -11.01 -11.38
N ILE A 207 18.89 -11.44 -12.58
CA ILE A 207 19.59 -11.06 -13.81
C ILE A 207 19.48 -9.56 -14.07
N ALA A 208 18.30 -8.98 -13.83
CA ALA A 208 18.06 -7.55 -13.98
C ALA A 208 18.93 -6.74 -13.00
N ALA A 209 18.95 -7.10 -11.72
CA ALA A 209 19.76 -6.44 -10.69
C ALA A 209 21.26 -6.53 -11.00
N GLN A 210 21.75 -7.72 -11.35
CA GLN A 210 23.15 -7.96 -11.75
C GLN A 210 23.56 -7.10 -12.95
N SER A 211 22.65 -6.86 -13.90
CA SER A 211 22.93 -6.02 -15.07
C SER A 211 23.26 -4.56 -14.74
N LEU A 212 22.94 -4.11 -13.52
CA LEU A 212 23.20 -2.74 -13.05
C LEU A 212 24.61 -2.56 -12.46
N ILE A 213 25.27 -3.65 -12.01
CA ILE A 213 26.58 -3.60 -11.36
C ILE A 213 27.60 -2.90 -12.27
N GLY A 214 28.35 -1.94 -11.70
CA GLY A 214 29.34 -1.12 -12.40
C GLY A 214 28.77 -0.06 -13.35
N ARG A 215 27.45 0.01 -13.50
CA ARG A 215 26.78 0.98 -14.38
C ARG A 215 26.07 2.09 -13.61
N VAL A 216 25.80 1.89 -12.33
CA VAL A 216 25.00 2.78 -11.48
C VAL A 216 25.73 3.08 -10.18
N ASP A 217 25.32 4.16 -9.52
CA ASP A 217 25.93 4.64 -8.28
C ASP A 217 25.04 4.32 -7.06
N ALA A 218 23.77 4.01 -7.28
CA ALA A 218 22.81 3.53 -6.29
C ALA A 218 21.70 2.72 -6.97
N ILE A 219 20.98 1.89 -6.22
CA ILE A 219 19.76 1.21 -6.68
C ILE A 219 18.55 1.81 -5.96
N TYR A 220 17.47 2.02 -6.70
CA TYR A 220 16.18 2.45 -6.18
C TYR A 220 15.08 1.52 -6.71
N VAL A 221 14.31 0.94 -5.81
CA VAL A 221 13.14 0.12 -6.15
C VAL A 221 11.92 0.76 -5.51
N THR A 222 10.91 1.00 -6.35
CA THR A 222 9.62 1.55 -5.92
C THR A 222 8.67 0.44 -5.44
N THR A 223 7.38 0.73 -5.30
CA THR A 223 6.35 -0.25 -4.91
C THR A 223 6.05 -1.24 -6.06
N ASP A 224 7.04 -2.06 -6.42
CA ASP A 224 6.97 -3.10 -7.45
C ASP A 224 6.80 -4.47 -6.79
N ASN A 225 5.62 -5.09 -6.95
CA ASN A 225 5.30 -6.33 -6.25
C ASN A 225 6.19 -7.51 -6.68
N THR A 226 6.57 -7.56 -7.94
CA THR A 226 7.44 -8.60 -8.49
C THR A 226 8.86 -8.48 -7.92
N VAL A 227 9.42 -7.27 -7.91
CA VAL A 227 10.78 -7.03 -7.43
C VAL A 227 10.88 -7.19 -5.92
N VAL A 228 9.90 -6.66 -5.16
CA VAL A 228 9.85 -6.82 -3.69
C VAL A 228 9.76 -8.29 -3.29
N SER A 229 9.02 -9.11 -4.04
CA SER A 229 8.94 -10.57 -3.79
C SER A 229 10.27 -11.31 -3.99
N ALA A 230 11.23 -10.70 -4.67
CA ALA A 230 12.58 -11.25 -4.90
C ALA A 230 13.67 -10.29 -4.40
N ILE A 231 13.38 -9.54 -3.33
CA ILE A 231 14.23 -8.46 -2.81
C ILE A 231 15.66 -8.89 -2.51
N ASP A 232 15.87 -10.12 -2.03
CA ASP A 232 17.19 -10.68 -1.72
C ASP A 232 18.14 -10.61 -2.92
N ALA A 233 17.62 -10.74 -4.13
CA ALA A 233 18.43 -10.66 -5.35
C ALA A 233 18.93 -9.22 -5.62
N VAL A 234 18.14 -8.21 -5.29
CA VAL A 234 18.53 -6.79 -5.41
C VAL A 234 19.53 -6.43 -4.31
N VAL A 235 19.29 -6.91 -3.08
CA VAL A 235 20.22 -6.74 -1.95
C VAL A 235 21.56 -7.32 -2.27
N ALA A 236 21.62 -8.56 -2.77
CA ALA A 236 22.89 -9.21 -3.15
C ALA A 236 23.66 -8.41 -4.21
N ALA A 237 22.97 -7.87 -5.23
CA ALA A 237 23.60 -7.05 -6.26
C ALA A 237 24.11 -5.71 -5.71
N ALA A 238 23.38 -5.07 -4.80
CA ALA A 238 23.79 -3.81 -4.16
C ALA A 238 25.00 -4.03 -3.23
N GLU A 239 24.99 -5.10 -2.42
CA GLU A 239 26.13 -5.49 -1.57
C GLU A 239 27.39 -5.81 -2.40
N GLU A 240 27.25 -6.60 -3.48
CA GLU A 240 28.36 -6.93 -4.40
C GLU A 240 28.95 -5.68 -5.05
N ALA A 241 28.10 -4.73 -5.44
CA ALA A 241 28.52 -3.48 -6.05
C ALA A 241 29.05 -2.45 -5.03
N GLY A 242 28.82 -2.64 -3.72
CA GLY A 242 29.19 -1.70 -2.66
C GLY A 242 28.43 -0.37 -2.77
N ILE A 243 27.13 -0.39 -3.15
CA ILE A 243 26.32 0.81 -3.39
C ILE A 243 25.06 0.83 -2.55
N LEU A 244 24.51 2.04 -2.33
CA LEU A 244 23.26 2.22 -1.62
C LEU A 244 22.08 1.56 -2.35
N TYR A 245 21.20 0.94 -1.58
CA TYR A 245 19.91 0.44 -2.04
C TYR A 245 18.78 1.08 -1.23
N LEU A 246 17.96 1.87 -1.90
CA LEU A 246 16.73 2.45 -1.37
C LEU A 246 15.52 1.66 -1.87
N GLN A 247 14.72 1.16 -0.95
CA GLN A 247 13.45 0.49 -1.19
C GLN A 247 12.30 1.37 -0.72
N ALA A 248 11.32 1.64 -1.59
CA ALA A 248 10.14 2.43 -1.21
C ALA A 248 9.06 1.60 -0.51
N ASP A 249 9.46 0.86 0.52
CA ASP A 249 8.63 0.04 1.38
C ASP A 249 9.34 -0.18 2.73
N PRO A 250 8.86 0.46 3.83
CA PRO A 250 9.46 0.33 5.15
C PRO A 250 9.50 -1.10 5.70
N THR A 251 8.50 -1.93 5.35
CA THR A 251 8.43 -3.32 5.84
C THR A 251 9.57 -4.18 5.32
N SER A 252 10.20 -3.73 4.24
CA SER A 252 11.32 -4.41 3.58
C SER A 252 12.68 -4.16 4.24
N LEU A 253 12.82 -3.20 5.17
CA LEU A 253 14.11 -2.81 5.78
C LEU A 253 14.89 -4.01 6.34
N LYS A 254 14.21 -4.92 7.02
CA LYS A 254 14.81 -6.12 7.64
C LYS A 254 15.37 -7.14 6.65
N PHE A 255 15.04 -7.02 5.35
CA PHE A 255 15.52 -7.93 4.31
C PHE A 255 16.79 -7.44 3.64
N GLY A 256 17.31 -6.26 4.01
CA GLY A 256 18.66 -5.86 3.61
C GLY A 256 18.84 -4.59 2.78
N PRO A 257 17.77 -3.86 2.33
CA PRO A 257 17.99 -2.52 1.80
C PRO A 257 18.75 -1.66 2.81
N THR A 258 19.63 -0.76 2.31
CA THR A 258 20.32 0.20 3.18
C THR A 258 19.37 1.26 3.72
N ILE A 259 18.37 1.61 2.93
CA ILE A 259 17.36 2.62 3.24
C ILE A 259 16.01 2.07 2.83
N ALA A 260 14.99 2.33 3.66
CA ALA A 260 13.62 2.16 3.26
C ALA A 260 12.85 3.46 3.49
N THR A 261 11.93 3.77 2.57
CA THR A 261 11.05 4.95 2.66
C THR A 261 9.62 4.54 2.41
N GLY A 262 8.66 5.28 2.94
CA GLY A 262 7.25 5.02 2.65
C GLY A 262 6.34 5.15 3.84
N PHE A 263 5.19 4.52 3.73
CA PHE A 263 4.09 4.61 4.67
C PHE A 263 4.00 3.35 5.55
N ASP A 264 3.30 3.48 6.67
CA ASP A 264 2.85 2.33 7.43
C ASP A 264 1.70 1.62 6.70
N TYR A 265 1.96 0.45 6.14
CA TYR A 265 0.98 -0.34 5.40
C TYR A 265 -0.10 -0.96 6.30
N TYR A 266 0.16 -1.13 7.58
CA TYR A 266 -0.89 -1.53 8.52
C TYR A 266 -1.91 -0.40 8.73
N GLN A 267 -1.44 0.83 8.92
CA GLN A 267 -2.30 2.02 8.99
C GLN A 267 -3.07 2.24 7.68
N GLN A 268 -2.47 1.95 6.54
CA GLN A 268 -3.18 1.95 5.26
C GLN A 268 -4.33 0.93 5.25
N GLY A 269 -4.11 -0.24 5.83
CA GLY A 269 -5.16 -1.23 6.04
C GLY A 269 -6.30 -0.71 6.93
N ILE A 270 -5.97 -0.04 8.03
CA ILE A 270 -6.96 0.60 8.92
C ILE A 270 -7.79 1.64 8.15
N LEU A 271 -7.14 2.52 7.38
CA LEU A 271 -7.84 3.51 6.56
C LEU A 271 -8.77 2.84 5.54
N THR A 272 -8.31 1.76 4.92
CA THR A 272 -9.13 0.98 3.96
C THR A 272 -10.34 0.33 4.66
N GLY A 273 -10.15 -0.25 5.84
CA GLY A 273 -11.22 -0.83 6.64
C GLY A 273 -12.27 0.20 7.06
N ASN A 274 -11.86 1.43 7.37
CA ASN A 274 -12.78 2.53 7.64
C ASN A 274 -13.65 2.86 6.42
N VAL A 275 -13.06 2.90 5.21
CA VAL A 275 -13.82 3.08 3.96
C VAL A 275 -14.81 1.94 3.75
N VAL A 276 -14.41 0.69 4.00
CA VAL A 276 -15.31 -0.47 3.93
C VAL A 276 -16.46 -0.31 4.93
N ALA A 277 -16.19 0.07 6.19
CA ALA A 277 -17.20 0.28 7.21
C ALA A 277 -18.21 1.37 6.81
N GLU A 278 -17.76 2.49 6.22
CA GLU A 278 -18.66 3.52 5.67
C GLU A 278 -19.61 2.95 4.60
N ILE A 279 -19.10 2.10 3.70
CA ILE A 279 -19.91 1.46 2.67
C ILE A 279 -20.92 0.48 3.29
N LEU A 280 -20.51 -0.29 4.30
CA LEU A 280 -21.41 -1.22 4.99
C LEU A 280 -22.53 -0.51 5.77
N THR A 281 -22.34 0.76 6.14
CA THR A 281 -23.41 1.61 6.71
C THR A 281 -24.33 2.23 5.67
N GLY A 282 -24.09 1.98 4.36
CA GLY A 282 -24.96 2.38 3.24
C GLY A 282 -24.45 3.53 2.38
N LYS A 283 -23.25 4.07 2.65
CA LYS A 283 -22.61 5.06 1.79
C LYS A 283 -22.13 4.39 0.49
N LYS A 284 -22.29 5.04 -0.64
CA LYS A 284 -21.87 4.47 -1.92
C LYS A 284 -20.39 4.78 -2.19
N PRO A 285 -19.64 3.89 -2.90
CA PRO A 285 -18.24 4.17 -3.26
C PRO A 285 -18.07 5.51 -3.98
N ASN A 286 -18.97 5.87 -4.86
CA ASN A 286 -18.96 7.15 -5.59
C ASN A 286 -19.39 8.38 -4.75
N GLU A 287 -19.50 8.25 -3.46
CA GLU A 287 -19.71 9.32 -2.49
C GLU A 287 -18.51 9.47 -1.55
N ILE A 288 -17.49 8.61 -1.72
CA ILE A 288 -16.27 8.57 -0.87
C ILE A 288 -15.07 8.93 -1.73
N PRO A 289 -14.40 10.08 -1.50
CA PRO A 289 -13.16 10.43 -2.16
C PRO A 289 -12.08 9.37 -1.96
N VAL A 290 -11.17 9.26 -2.93
CA VAL A 290 -9.96 8.44 -2.75
C VAL A 290 -9.09 9.07 -1.67
N THR A 291 -8.68 8.26 -0.70
CA THR A 291 -7.75 8.69 0.34
C THR A 291 -6.32 8.45 -0.14
N TYR A 292 -5.48 9.49 -0.06
CA TYR A 292 -4.04 9.36 -0.24
C TYR A 292 -3.37 9.26 1.12
N GLN A 293 -2.54 8.23 1.29
CA GLN A 293 -1.75 8.11 2.50
C GLN A 293 -0.71 9.22 2.57
N SER A 294 -0.41 9.69 3.76
CA SER A 294 0.57 10.73 4.04
C SER A 294 1.49 10.30 5.18
N GLY A 295 2.56 11.06 5.41
CA GLY A 295 3.48 10.76 6.52
C GLY A 295 4.52 9.70 6.16
N ALA A 296 4.97 9.67 4.90
CA ALA A 296 6.10 8.81 4.52
C ALA A 296 7.32 9.10 5.40
N GLN A 297 7.95 8.06 5.89
CA GLN A 297 9.07 8.09 6.82
C GLN A 297 10.32 7.49 6.20
N VAL A 298 11.49 7.80 6.77
CA VAL A 298 12.80 7.26 6.39
C VAL A 298 13.24 6.28 7.47
N HIS A 299 13.66 5.10 7.05
CA HIS A 299 14.17 4.03 7.90
C HIS A 299 15.56 3.63 7.41
N LEU A 300 16.50 3.44 8.33
CA LEU A 300 17.90 3.17 8.02
C LEU A 300 18.33 1.79 8.50
N ASN A 301 19.10 1.09 7.66
CA ASN A 301 19.70 -0.19 8.01
C ASN A 301 21.23 -0.01 8.11
N LEU A 302 21.71 0.17 9.35
CA LEU A 302 23.15 0.34 9.61
C LEU A 302 23.92 -0.96 9.38
N ASP A 303 23.29 -2.14 9.62
CA ASP A 303 23.94 -3.42 9.35
C ASP A 303 24.21 -3.61 7.84
N ALA A 304 23.27 -3.16 6.98
CA ALA A 304 23.47 -3.18 5.54
C ALA A 304 24.47 -2.11 5.07
N ALA A 305 24.46 -0.93 5.70
CA ALA A 305 25.41 0.13 5.41
C ALA A 305 26.86 -0.29 5.75
N ASP A 306 27.06 -0.95 6.89
CA ASP A 306 28.37 -1.48 7.31
C ASP A 306 28.94 -2.48 6.28
N LYS A 307 28.10 -3.33 5.69
CA LYS A 307 28.54 -4.30 4.66
C LYS A 307 29.10 -3.65 3.41
N ILE A 308 28.59 -2.50 3.02
CA ILE A 308 29.03 -1.73 1.85
C ILE A 308 30.04 -0.63 2.20
N GLY A 309 30.41 -0.50 3.49
CA GLY A 309 31.34 0.52 3.97
C GLY A 309 30.78 1.94 3.95
N PHE A 310 29.46 2.10 3.99
CA PHE A 310 28.80 3.39 3.98
C PHE A 310 28.49 3.89 5.40
N VAL A 311 28.76 5.18 5.65
CA VAL A 311 28.44 5.83 6.94
C VAL A 311 27.39 6.90 6.71
N PHE A 312 26.22 6.75 7.32
CA PHE A 312 25.16 7.73 7.22
C PHE A 312 25.54 9.07 7.86
N PRO A 313 25.22 10.20 7.22
CA PRO A 313 25.34 11.52 7.86
C PRO A 313 24.49 11.59 9.13
N GLN A 314 25.03 12.23 10.18
CA GLN A 314 24.32 12.39 11.45
C GLN A 314 22.96 13.06 11.28
N SER A 315 22.87 14.05 10.38
CA SER A 315 21.60 14.76 10.06
C SER A 315 20.50 13.86 9.51
N VAL A 316 20.85 12.74 8.83
CA VAL A 316 19.89 11.76 8.31
C VAL A 316 19.53 10.76 9.40
N ILE A 317 20.51 10.32 10.20
CA ILE A 317 20.26 9.46 11.36
C ILE A 317 19.28 10.14 12.33
N GLU A 318 19.43 11.44 12.56
CA GLU A 318 18.56 12.22 13.45
C GLU A 318 17.12 12.39 12.92
N LYS A 319 16.87 12.22 11.66
CA LYS A 319 15.54 12.32 11.03
C LYS A 319 14.86 10.98 10.80
N ALA A 320 15.61 9.89 10.90
CA ALA A 320 15.07 8.55 10.64
C ALA A 320 14.01 8.18 11.67
N ALA A 321 12.90 7.59 11.22
CA ALA A 321 11.83 7.09 12.08
C ALA A 321 12.25 5.82 12.80
N SER A 322 13.03 4.97 12.14
CA SER A 322 13.63 3.81 12.79
C SER A 322 15.02 3.49 12.23
N ILE A 323 15.79 2.76 13.02
CA ILE A 323 17.15 2.32 12.69
C ILE A 323 17.27 0.84 13.00
N LEU A 324 17.65 0.05 12.00
CA LEU A 324 18.05 -1.34 12.18
C LEU A 324 19.58 -1.40 12.44
N TYR A 325 19.96 -1.91 13.61
CA TYR A 325 21.35 -2.11 14.00
C TYR A 325 21.50 -3.32 14.91
N GLY A 326 22.48 -4.18 14.64
CA GLY A 326 22.72 -5.42 15.37
C GLY A 326 21.52 -6.39 15.28
N GLY A 327 20.77 -6.35 14.18
CA GLY A 327 19.55 -7.14 13.97
C GLY A 327 18.33 -6.66 14.77
N ILE A 328 18.42 -5.50 15.45
CA ILE A 328 17.34 -4.92 16.26
C ILE A 328 16.87 -3.63 15.59
N VAL A 329 15.56 -3.47 15.45
CA VAL A 329 14.94 -2.22 15.00
C VAL A 329 14.70 -1.31 16.21
N TRP A 330 15.27 -0.12 16.16
CA TRP A 330 15.11 0.94 17.14
C TRP A 330 14.16 1.99 16.55
N GLU A 331 12.97 2.07 17.10
CA GLU A 331 11.98 3.10 16.76
C GLU A 331 12.31 4.39 17.47
N ARG A 332 12.10 5.53 16.79
CA ARG A 332 12.16 6.83 17.46
C ARG A 332 10.84 7.05 18.20
N GLU A 333 10.92 7.40 19.48
CA GLU A 333 9.75 7.91 20.21
C GLU A 333 9.28 9.22 19.54
N GLU A 334 8.02 9.26 19.14
CA GLU A 334 7.40 10.51 18.70
C GLU A 334 7.35 11.42 19.92
N THR A 335 8.14 12.49 19.90
CA THR A 335 7.98 13.58 20.87
C THR A 335 6.70 14.32 20.52
N GLU A 336 5.69 14.22 21.40
CA GLU A 336 4.43 14.97 21.36
C GLU A 336 4.63 16.48 21.19
#